data_6121a2b964470c91a824e513e027d93f
#
_entry.id   6121a2b964470c91a824e513e027d93f
#
_cell.length_a   1.000
_cell.length_b   1.000
_cell.length_c   1.000
_cell.angle_alpha   90.00
_cell.angle_beta   90.00
_cell.angle_gamma   90.00
#
_symmetry.space_group_name_H-M   'P 1'
#
loop_
_entity.id
_entity.type
_entity.pdbx_description
1 polymer ?
#
loop_
_entity_poly.entity_id
_entity_poly.type
_entity_poly.pdbx_seq_one_letter_code
_entity_poly.pdbx_strand_id
1 'polypeptide(L)'
;MRKLIFFFFIGCSSIVFSQKDSLQLGSKYAEDQLYFLISYNQLFDQPSLVKGSGFSYGLSAGFMKDLILNKKGSVSMALGFGYNYDLLNHGLTITEDNNEVTFQVDNSGAINTLTIHNLEFPFEFRWRDSDAQTYKFWRVYMGVKASYNVSNNFKFTDQSNSFSYKNVSRFNSWQYGLTLSVGYDVFTAHMYYGLTPMLKDTMLGTTDIASKTMRIGLIFYLL
;
A
#
# COMPACT_ATOMS: atom_id res chain seq x y z
N MET A 1 -1.68 29.79 -10.25
CA MET A 1 -1.92 28.42 -9.75
C MET A 1 -3.40 28.02 -9.70
N ARG A 2 -4.35 28.85 -9.22
CA ARG A 2 -5.80 28.51 -9.20
C ARG A 2 -6.43 28.22 -10.59
N LYS A 3 -5.96 28.85 -11.67
CA LYS A 3 -6.48 28.65 -13.04
C LYS A 3 -5.99 27.33 -13.67
N LEU A 4 -4.80 26.81 -13.25
CA LEU A 4 -4.27 25.53 -13.74
C LEU A 4 -5.05 24.33 -13.16
N ILE A 5 -5.49 24.43 -11.91
CA ILE A 5 -6.30 23.40 -11.23
C ILE A 5 -7.68 23.28 -11.89
N PHE A 6 -8.26 24.41 -12.33
CA PHE A 6 -9.57 24.41 -13.00
C PHE A 6 -9.53 23.75 -14.38
N PHE A 7 -8.42 23.92 -15.13
CA PHE A 7 -8.22 23.26 -16.42
C PHE A 7 -7.98 21.73 -16.27
N PHE A 8 -7.33 21.30 -15.19
CA PHE A 8 -7.15 19.89 -14.89
C PHE A 8 -8.48 19.18 -14.60
N PHE A 9 -9.39 19.85 -13.88
CA PHE A 9 -10.72 19.31 -13.58
C PHE A 9 -11.63 19.20 -14.82
N ILE A 10 -11.52 20.14 -15.76
CA ILE A 10 -12.29 20.10 -17.02
C ILE A 10 -11.74 19.00 -17.96
N GLY A 11 -10.43 18.72 -17.94
CA GLY A 11 -9.81 17.64 -18.70
C GLY A 11 -10.24 16.25 -18.23
N CYS A 12 -10.49 16.05 -16.94
CA CYS A 12 -10.98 14.77 -16.41
C CYS A 12 -12.45 14.49 -16.72
N SER A 13 -13.28 15.51 -16.94
CA SER A 13 -14.72 15.31 -17.24
C SER A 13 -14.99 14.80 -18.66
N SER A 14 -14.05 14.92 -19.58
CA SER A 14 -14.19 14.41 -20.95
C SER A 14 -13.86 12.92 -21.15
N ILE A 15 -13.33 12.25 -20.12
CA ILE A 15 -12.97 10.83 -20.19
C ILE A 15 -14.15 9.90 -19.80
N VAL A 16 -15.22 10.45 -19.23
CA VAL A 16 -16.34 9.68 -18.67
C VAL A 16 -17.37 9.23 -19.74
N PHE A 17 -17.28 9.67 -20.99
CA PHE A 17 -18.32 9.44 -22.00
C PHE A 17 -18.08 8.27 -22.98
N SER A 18 -17.20 7.33 -22.67
CA SER A 18 -16.94 6.20 -23.61
C SER A 18 -17.12 4.82 -23.00
N GLN A 19 -18.11 4.62 -22.15
CA GLN A 19 -18.58 3.27 -21.88
C GLN A 19 -19.91 3.03 -22.59
N LYS A 20 -19.84 2.71 -23.85
CA LYS A 20 -20.95 2.08 -24.56
C LYS A 20 -20.93 0.61 -24.16
N ASP A 21 -21.82 0.28 -23.25
CA ASP A 21 -22.08 -1.08 -22.78
C ASP A 21 -22.65 -1.90 -23.93
N SER A 22 -21.78 -2.51 -24.73
CA SER A 22 -22.12 -3.52 -25.69
C SER A 22 -21.33 -4.79 -25.37
N LEU A 23 -21.66 -5.42 -24.26
CA LEU A 23 -21.27 -6.80 -23.98
C LEU A 23 -21.91 -7.70 -25.08
N GLN A 24 -21.19 -7.88 -26.16
CA GLN A 24 -21.51 -8.96 -27.12
C GLN A 24 -21.13 -10.28 -26.42
N LEU A 25 -22.07 -11.21 -26.37
CA LEU A 25 -21.81 -12.60 -25.95
C LEU A 25 -20.58 -13.12 -26.71
N GLY A 26 -19.50 -13.40 -25.95
CA GLY A 26 -18.22 -13.86 -26.49
C GLY A 26 -17.08 -12.83 -26.48
N SER A 27 -17.30 -11.57 -26.10
CA SER A 27 -16.21 -10.62 -25.86
C SER A 27 -15.47 -11.00 -24.58
N LYS A 28 -14.13 -10.87 -24.62
CA LYS A 28 -13.28 -11.08 -23.45
C LYS A 28 -13.69 -10.07 -22.36
N TYR A 29 -14.24 -10.55 -21.26
CA TYR A 29 -14.67 -9.71 -20.14
C TYR A 29 -13.44 -9.23 -19.36
N ALA A 30 -13.01 -7.99 -19.61
CA ALA A 30 -11.92 -7.35 -18.88
C ALA A 30 -12.51 -6.49 -17.75
N GLU A 31 -12.05 -6.69 -16.54
CA GLU A 31 -12.40 -5.86 -15.37
C GLU A 31 -11.29 -4.84 -15.11
N ASP A 32 -11.37 -3.70 -15.78
CA ASP A 32 -10.57 -2.54 -15.37
C ASP A 32 -11.16 -1.98 -14.08
N GLN A 33 -10.36 -1.87 -13.04
CA GLN A 33 -10.88 -1.65 -11.69
C GLN A 33 -10.19 -0.46 -11.02
N LEU A 34 -11.00 0.40 -10.42
CA LEU A 34 -10.55 1.22 -9.30
C LEU A 34 -10.55 0.36 -8.04
N TYR A 35 -9.52 0.45 -7.22
CA TYR A 35 -9.50 -0.23 -5.92
C TYR A 35 -9.33 0.75 -4.77
N PHE A 36 -9.93 0.36 -3.64
CA PHE A 36 -9.72 0.97 -2.34
C PHE A 36 -9.35 -0.10 -1.33
N LEU A 37 -8.28 0.09 -0.59
CA LEU A 37 -7.80 -0.81 0.45
C LEU A 37 -7.76 -0.08 1.78
N ILE A 38 -8.32 -0.73 2.81
CA ILE A 38 -8.14 -0.33 4.21
C ILE A 38 -7.43 -1.48 4.89
N SER A 39 -6.30 -1.24 5.55
CA SER A 39 -5.49 -2.25 6.19
C SER A 39 -5.10 -1.91 7.61
N TYR A 40 -4.98 -2.94 8.43
CA TYR A 40 -4.18 -2.95 9.63
C TYR A 40 -2.75 -3.26 9.26
N ASN A 41 -1.81 -2.46 9.78
CA ASN A 41 -0.40 -2.59 9.46
C ASN A 41 0.37 -3.09 10.68
N GLN A 42 1.29 -4.01 10.45
CA GLN A 42 2.18 -4.54 11.47
C GLN A 42 3.62 -4.54 10.96
N LEU A 43 4.56 -4.21 11.85
CA LEU A 43 5.99 -4.36 11.60
C LEU A 43 6.46 -5.71 12.11
N PHE A 44 7.24 -6.41 11.29
CA PHE A 44 7.89 -7.66 11.66
C PHE A 44 9.41 -7.57 11.39
N ASP A 45 10.17 -8.57 11.79
CA ASP A 45 11.64 -8.57 11.77
C ASP A 45 12.25 -7.37 12.53
N GLN A 46 11.58 -6.93 13.61
CA GLN A 46 12.08 -5.88 14.48
C GLN A 46 13.13 -6.43 15.45
N PRO A 47 14.13 -5.61 15.87
CA PRO A 47 14.99 -5.98 16.98
C PRO A 47 14.16 -6.36 18.21
N SER A 48 14.58 -7.40 18.95
CA SER A 48 13.82 -7.96 20.10
C SER A 48 13.53 -6.95 21.21
N LEU A 49 14.32 -5.90 21.32
CA LEU A 49 14.14 -4.81 22.27
C LEU A 49 13.01 -3.84 21.89
N VAL A 50 12.63 -3.82 20.61
CA VAL A 50 11.59 -2.91 20.09
C VAL A 50 10.23 -3.55 20.31
N LYS A 51 9.42 -2.96 21.16
CA LYS A 51 8.03 -3.38 21.36
C LYS A 51 7.13 -2.62 20.38
N GLY A 52 6.12 -3.30 19.82
CA GLY A 52 5.09 -2.64 19.03
C GLY A 52 4.30 -1.65 19.90
N SER A 53 4.04 -0.47 19.39
CA SER A 53 3.34 0.58 20.12
C SER A 53 2.11 1.06 19.35
N GLY A 54 0.96 0.52 19.70
CA GLY A 54 -0.32 1.06 19.26
C GLY A 54 -0.83 0.60 17.89
N PHE A 55 -1.99 1.12 17.54
CA PHE A 55 -2.72 0.78 16.34
C PHE A 55 -2.11 1.48 15.10
N SER A 56 -1.77 0.68 14.10
CA SER A 56 -1.22 1.15 12.83
C SER A 56 -2.15 0.78 11.68
N TYR A 57 -2.36 1.68 10.73
CA TYR A 57 -3.28 1.45 9.62
C TYR A 57 -2.73 1.99 8.30
N GLY A 58 -3.31 1.50 7.21
CA GLY A 58 -3.01 1.96 5.86
C GLY A 58 -4.28 2.16 5.04
N LEU A 59 -4.19 3.12 4.12
CA LEU A 59 -5.21 3.42 3.13
C LEU A 59 -4.56 3.44 1.76
N SER A 60 -5.07 2.66 0.81
CA SER A 60 -4.60 2.71 -0.58
C SER A 60 -5.75 2.92 -1.53
N ALA A 61 -5.48 3.61 -2.62
CA ALA A 61 -6.40 3.75 -3.73
C ALA A 61 -5.62 3.74 -5.05
N GLY A 62 -6.19 3.16 -6.09
CA GLY A 62 -5.52 3.09 -7.38
C GLY A 62 -6.38 2.47 -8.47
N PHE A 63 -5.75 2.25 -9.60
CA PHE A 63 -6.35 1.67 -10.79
C PHE A 63 -5.57 0.42 -11.20
N MET A 64 -6.30 -0.60 -11.64
CA MET A 64 -5.75 -1.85 -12.18
C MET A 64 -6.31 -2.10 -13.57
N LYS A 65 -5.43 -2.38 -14.52
CA LYS A 65 -5.77 -2.79 -15.88
C LYS A 65 -5.66 -4.29 -16.02
N ASP A 66 -6.76 -4.94 -16.41
CA ASP A 66 -6.85 -6.39 -16.59
C ASP A 66 -6.44 -6.80 -18.00
N LEU A 67 -5.60 -7.83 -18.09
CA LEU A 67 -5.18 -8.50 -19.33
C LEU A 67 -5.66 -9.95 -19.29
N ILE A 68 -6.73 -10.24 -19.99
CA ILE A 68 -7.36 -11.56 -20.00
C ILE A 68 -6.50 -12.58 -20.75
N LEU A 69 -6.24 -13.73 -20.11
CA LEU A 69 -5.41 -14.79 -20.67
C LEU A 69 -6.23 -15.93 -21.31
N ASN A 70 -7.48 -16.11 -20.89
CA ASN A 70 -8.30 -17.19 -21.43
C ASN A 70 -9.65 -16.71 -21.98
N LYS A 71 -10.32 -17.55 -22.79
CA LYS A 71 -11.59 -17.20 -23.43
C LYS A 71 -12.75 -16.99 -22.46
N LYS A 72 -12.73 -17.66 -21.29
CA LYS A 72 -13.77 -17.54 -20.26
C LYS A 72 -13.61 -16.27 -19.41
N GLY A 73 -12.47 -15.59 -19.47
CA GLY A 73 -12.17 -14.46 -18.58
C GLY A 73 -11.84 -14.87 -17.13
N SER A 74 -11.73 -16.17 -16.84
CA SER A 74 -11.48 -16.66 -15.48
C SER A 74 -10.02 -16.54 -15.04
N VAL A 75 -9.10 -16.34 -15.97
CA VAL A 75 -7.67 -16.13 -15.68
C VAL A 75 -7.20 -14.87 -16.37
N SER A 76 -6.58 -13.99 -15.60
CA SER A 76 -6.02 -12.74 -16.13
C SER A 76 -4.74 -12.34 -15.39
N MET A 77 -4.02 -11.40 -15.94
CA MET A 77 -2.96 -10.64 -15.27
C MET A 77 -3.43 -9.20 -15.14
N ALA A 78 -3.05 -8.53 -14.06
CA ALA A 78 -3.36 -7.13 -13.90
C ALA A 78 -2.11 -6.33 -13.56
N LEU A 79 -1.99 -5.16 -14.17
CA LEU A 79 -1.00 -4.15 -13.86
C LEU A 79 -1.72 -2.92 -13.33
N GLY A 80 -1.17 -2.32 -12.28
CA GLY A 80 -1.80 -1.17 -11.67
C GLY A 80 -0.85 -0.06 -11.27
N PHE A 81 -1.47 1.05 -10.94
CA PHE A 81 -0.84 2.20 -10.33
C PHE A 81 -1.75 2.73 -9.23
N GLY A 82 -1.17 3.06 -8.08
CA GLY A 82 -1.93 3.55 -6.94
C GLY A 82 -1.11 4.43 -6.02
N TYR A 83 -1.81 4.93 -5.02
CA TYR A 83 -1.24 5.69 -3.93
C TYR A 83 -1.59 5.01 -2.61
N ASN A 84 -0.61 4.98 -1.69
CA ASN A 84 -0.76 4.44 -0.37
C ASN A 84 -0.34 5.46 0.68
N TYR A 85 -1.13 5.51 1.74
CA TYR A 85 -0.85 6.22 2.98
C TYR A 85 -0.78 5.21 4.11
N ASP A 86 0.35 5.15 4.82
CA ASP A 86 0.52 4.35 6.01
C ASP A 86 0.79 5.23 7.23
N LEU A 87 0.13 4.92 8.32
CA LEU A 87 0.44 5.44 9.63
C LEU A 87 0.88 4.26 10.51
N LEU A 88 2.14 4.28 10.94
CA LEU A 88 2.77 3.25 11.74
C LEU A 88 3.16 3.81 13.11
N ASN A 89 2.66 3.19 14.17
CA ASN A 89 3.12 3.43 15.52
C ASN A 89 4.17 2.37 15.88
N HIS A 90 5.32 2.79 16.39
CA HIS A 90 6.44 1.89 16.67
C HIS A 90 7.24 2.31 17.89
N GLY A 91 8.01 1.37 18.47
CA GLY A 91 8.78 1.59 19.70
C GLY A 91 10.19 2.15 19.48
N LEU A 92 10.55 2.58 18.26
CA LEU A 92 11.83 3.20 17.95
C LEU A 92 11.70 4.71 17.92
N THR A 93 12.54 5.41 18.65
CA THR A 93 12.75 6.85 18.50
C THR A 93 13.86 7.08 17.48
N ILE A 94 13.58 7.93 16.50
CA ILE A 94 14.51 8.36 15.47
C ILE A 94 14.96 9.78 15.81
N THR A 95 16.27 10.01 15.90
CA THR A 95 16.84 11.33 16.06
C THR A 95 17.79 11.60 14.90
N GLU A 96 17.64 12.74 14.27
CA GLU A 96 18.49 13.17 13.14
C GLU A 96 19.19 14.46 13.52
N ASP A 97 20.54 14.42 13.56
CA ASP A 97 21.39 15.56 13.80
C ASP A 97 22.51 15.58 12.74
N ASN A 98 22.68 16.73 12.06
CA ASN A 98 23.72 16.95 11.03
C ASN A 98 23.82 15.82 9.97
N ASN A 99 22.68 15.28 9.48
CA ASN A 99 22.57 14.12 8.59
C ASN A 99 22.96 12.75 9.21
N GLU A 100 23.24 12.72 10.49
CA GLU A 100 23.44 11.46 11.21
C GLU A 100 22.11 11.03 11.86
N VAL A 101 21.63 9.85 11.48
CA VAL A 101 20.39 9.29 12.03
C VAL A 101 20.73 8.28 13.09
N THR A 102 20.25 8.52 14.30
CA THR A 102 20.41 7.60 15.43
C THR A 102 19.07 6.98 15.84
N PHE A 103 19.12 5.73 16.26
CA PHE A 103 17.97 4.95 16.65
C PHE A 103 18.08 4.55 18.11
N GLN A 104 17.03 4.76 18.87
CA GLN A 104 16.95 4.38 20.28
C GLN A 104 15.64 3.66 20.57
N VAL A 105 15.64 2.75 21.54
CA VAL A 105 14.40 2.14 22.02
C VAL A 105 13.74 3.11 22.98
N ASP A 106 12.49 3.41 22.72
CA ASP A 106 11.70 4.24 23.63
C ASP A 106 11.11 3.40 24.77
N ASN A 107 11.52 3.72 25.98
CA ASN A 107 10.99 3.13 27.21
C ASN A 107 10.18 4.16 28.04
N SER A 108 10.00 5.38 27.53
CA SER A 108 9.30 6.46 28.24
C SER A 108 7.77 6.36 28.16
N GLY A 109 7.26 5.54 27.25
CA GLY A 109 5.85 5.49 26.90
C GLY A 109 5.41 6.60 25.94
N ALA A 110 6.36 7.26 25.28
CA ALA A 110 6.10 8.23 24.24
C ALA A 110 5.47 7.56 23.00
N ILE A 111 4.81 8.36 22.18
CA ILE A 111 4.20 7.93 20.94
C ILE A 111 5.14 8.26 19.77
N ASN A 112 5.66 7.23 19.14
CA ASN A 112 6.46 7.33 17.93
C ASN A 112 5.60 6.97 16.73
N THR A 113 5.35 7.92 15.86
CA THR A 113 4.51 7.74 14.67
C THR A 113 5.33 7.98 13.40
N LEU A 114 5.29 7.02 12.49
CA LEU A 114 5.85 7.14 11.14
C LEU A 114 4.71 7.19 10.13
N THR A 115 4.61 8.31 9.44
CA THR A 115 3.66 8.50 8.33
C THR A 115 4.41 8.32 7.03
N ILE A 116 3.87 7.51 6.11
CA ILE A 116 4.52 7.14 4.85
C ILE A 116 3.56 7.35 3.70
N HIS A 117 4.05 7.97 2.65
CA HIS A 117 3.32 8.20 1.40
C HIS A 117 4.06 7.50 0.26
N ASN A 118 3.40 6.53 -0.37
CA ASN A 118 3.99 5.73 -1.43
C ASN A 118 3.16 5.79 -2.71
N LEU A 119 3.85 5.73 -3.85
CA LEU A 119 3.26 5.29 -5.11
C LEU A 119 3.40 3.78 -5.20
N GLU A 120 2.33 3.08 -5.56
CA GLU A 120 2.29 1.63 -5.65
C GLU A 120 2.13 1.16 -7.10
N PHE A 121 2.87 0.11 -7.45
CA PHE A 121 2.85 -0.54 -8.76
C PHE A 121 2.58 -2.03 -8.56
N PRO A 122 1.31 -2.43 -8.38
CA PRO A 122 0.94 -3.82 -8.24
C PRO A 122 0.97 -4.54 -9.60
N PHE A 123 1.45 -5.79 -9.57
CA PHE A 123 1.31 -6.77 -10.63
C PHE A 123 0.68 -8.02 -10.05
N GLU A 124 -0.47 -8.46 -10.58
CA GLU A 124 -1.24 -9.57 -10.03
C GLU A 124 -1.54 -10.61 -11.10
N PHE A 125 -1.45 -11.86 -10.73
CA PHE A 125 -2.08 -12.98 -11.41
C PHE A 125 -3.44 -13.22 -10.74
N ARG A 126 -4.49 -13.25 -11.55
CA ARG A 126 -5.88 -13.26 -11.10
C ARG A 126 -6.60 -14.50 -11.58
N TRP A 127 -7.18 -15.21 -10.63
CA TRP A 127 -8.15 -16.26 -10.91
C TRP A 127 -9.50 -15.86 -10.34
N ARG A 128 -10.56 -16.08 -11.15
CA ARG A 128 -11.93 -15.80 -10.78
C ARG A 128 -12.87 -16.85 -11.39
N ASP A 129 -13.83 -17.28 -10.60
CA ASP A 129 -14.90 -18.18 -11.02
C ASP A 129 -16.09 -17.35 -11.53
N SER A 130 -15.82 -16.49 -12.53
CA SER A 130 -16.84 -15.64 -13.14
C SER A 130 -17.10 -16.06 -14.57
N ASP A 131 -18.35 -15.87 -14.99
CA ASP A 131 -18.76 -15.87 -16.39
C ASP A 131 -19.54 -14.58 -16.72
N ALA A 132 -19.89 -14.36 -17.98
CA ALA A 132 -20.59 -13.15 -18.42
C ALA A 132 -22.00 -12.97 -17.81
N GLN A 133 -22.48 -13.92 -17.01
CA GLN A 133 -23.83 -13.93 -16.42
C GLN A 133 -23.80 -13.96 -14.90
N THR A 134 -22.68 -14.24 -14.27
CA THR A 134 -22.55 -14.43 -12.82
C THR A 134 -21.83 -13.25 -12.18
N TYR A 135 -22.55 -12.43 -11.42
CA TYR A 135 -22.01 -11.27 -10.71
C TYR A 135 -21.39 -11.62 -9.35
N LYS A 136 -21.73 -12.76 -8.76
CA LYS A 136 -21.22 -13.21 -7.46
C LYS A 136 -20.30 -14.40 -7.68
N PHE A 137 -18.99 -14.19 -7.51
CA PHE A 137 -17.99 -15.23 -7.77
C PHE A 137 -16.84 -15.17 -6.76
N TRP A 138 -16.16 -16.30 -6.63
CA TRP A 138 -14.91 -16.39 -5.92
C TRP A 138 -13.76 -15.79 -6.74
N ARG A 139 -12.89 -15.07 -6.06
CA ARG A 139 -11.67 -14.52 -6.64
C ARG A 139 -10.47 -14.82 -5.78
N VAL A 140 -9.35 -15.15 -6.41
CA VAL A 140 -8.04 -15.31 -5.79
C VAL A 140 -7.02 -14.59 -6.66
N TYR A 141 -6.40 -13.56 -6.11
CA TYR A 141 -5.40 -12.78 -6.79
C TYR A 141 -4.10 -12.87 -6.00
N MET A 142 -3.00 -13.17 -6.68
CA MET A 142 -1.68 -13.21 -6.09
C MET A 142 -0.69 -12.45 -6.94
N GLY A 143 0.26 -11.78 -6.30
CA GLY A 143 1.16 -10.96 -7.08
C GLY A 143 2.32 -10.38 -6.30
N VAL A 144 2.98 -9.44 -6.96
CA VAL A 144 4.06 -8.64 -6.41
C VAL A 144 3.67 -7.17 -6.47
N LYS A 145 4.15 -6.40 -5.52
CA LYS A 145 3.94 -4.96 -5.47
C LYS A 145 5.28 -4.27 -5.26
N ALA A 146 5.62 -3.35 -6.16
CA ALA A 146 6.67 -2.38 -5.94
C ALA A 146 6.06 -1.10 -5.40
N SER A 147 6.69 -0.48 -4.40
CA SER A 147 6.27 0.77 -3.80
C SER A 147 7.42 1.75 -3.79
N TYR A 148 7.18 2.96 -4.27
CA TYR A 148 8.15 4.05 -4.26
C TYR A 148 7.76 5.07 -3.20
N ASN A 149 8.64 5.31 -2.22
CA ASN A 149 8.41 6.29 -1.17
C ASN A 149 8.55 7.72 -1.72
N VAL A 150 7.45 8.46 -1.68
CA VAL A 150 7.40 9.87 -2.09
C VAL A 150 7.75 10.79 -0.94
N SER A 151 7.27 10.45 0.26
CA SER A 151 7.51 11.23 1.48
C SER A 151 7.31 10.34 2.70
N ASN A 152 8.09 10.58 3.72
CA ASN A 152 7.88 10.01 5.03
C ASN A 152 8.07 11.09 6.09
N ASN A 153 7.39 10.94 7.22
CA ASN A 153 7.48 11.86 8.35
C ASN A 153 7.47 11.07 9.65
N PHE A 154 8.55 11.17 10.38
CA PHE A 154 8.65 10.66 11.75
C PHE A 154 8.23 11.73 12.73
N LYS A 155 7.37 11.39 13.68
CA LYS A 155 6.94 12.26 14.79
C LYS A 155 7.09 11.55 16.12
N PHE A 156 7.80 12.19 17.01
CA PHE A 156 7.89 11.83 18.42
C PHE A 156 6.97 12.75 19.24
N THR A 157 6.25 12.19 20.20
CA THR A 157 5.43 12.97 21.14
C THR A 157 5.46 12.32 22.50
N ASP A 158 5.95 13.06 23.49
CA ASP A 158 5.95 12.76 24.91
C ASP A 158 5.21 13.87 25.67
N GLN A 159 5.01 13.72 26.99
CA GLN A 159 4.30 14.69 27.84
C GLN A 159 4.89 16.11 27.79
N SER A 160 6.20 16.22 27.56
CA SER A 160 6.95 17.49 27.63
C SER A 160 7.56 17.91 26.29
N ASN A 161 7.73 17.01 25.34
CA ASN A 161 8.46 17.24 24.11
C ASN A 161 7.72 16.68 22.88
N SER A 162 7.80 17.41 21.77
CA SER A 162 7.34 16.93 20.47
C SER A 162 8.28 17.46 19.38
N PHE A 163 8.76 16.55 18.53
CA PHE A 163 9.56 16.89 17.37
C PHE A 163 9.20 16.02 16.17
N SER A 164 9.59 16.44 14.99
CA SER A 164 9.34 15.67 13.77
C SER A 164 10.44 15.86 12.74
N TYR A 165 10.73 14.80 11.99
CA TYR A 165 11.67 14.79 10.88
C TYR A 165 10.95 14.36 9.60
N LYS A 166 11.10 15.15 8.54
CA LYS A 166 10.57 14.84 7.22
C LYS A 166 11.65 14.21 6.35
N ASN A 167 11.25 13.18 5.59
CA ASN A 167 12.13 12.49 4.65
C ASN A 167 13.40 11.96 5.31
N VAL A 168 13.21 11.11 6.33
CA VAL A 168 14.31 10.44 7.05
C VAL A 168 15.28 9.84 6.04
N SER A 169 16.56 10.24 6.12
CA SER A 169 17.58 9.97 5.09
C SER A 169 17.88 8.48 4.88
N ARG A 170 17.63 7.66 5.91
CA ARG A 170 17.84 6.19 5.89
C ARG A 170 16.60 5.42 5.44
N PHE A 171 15.52 6.08 5.04
CA PHE A 171 14.33 5.40 4.55
C PHE A 171 14.57 4.79 3.16
N ASN A 172 14.12 3.54 2.96
CA ASN A 172 14.30 2.84 1.70
C ASN A 172 13.30 3.37 0.65
N SER A 173 13.80 3.99 -0.41
CA SER A 173 12.96 4.61 -1.44
C SER A 173 12.13 3.58 -2.21
N TRP A 174 12.69 2.40 -2.48
CA TRP A 174 11.98 1.31 -3.13
C TRP A 174 11.75 0.15 -2.18
N GLN A 175 10.51 -0.28 -2.10
CA GLN A 175 10.09 -1.43 -1.30
C GLN A 175 9.33 -2.41 -2.18
N TYR A 176 9.56 -3.70 -1.96
CA TYR A 176 8.94 -4.79 -2.70
C TYR A 176 8.24 -5.71 -1.73
N GLY A 177 7.13 -6.30 -2.16
CA GLY A 177 6.41 -7.27 -1.36
C GLY A 177 5.51 -8.17 -2.20
N LEU A 178 5.02 -9.22 -1.54
CA LEU A 178 4.04 -10.15 -2.09
C LEU A 178 2.63 -9.70 -1.71
N THR A 179 1.69 -9.95 -2.60
CA THR A 179 0.27 -9.69 -2.35
C THR A 179 -0.55 -10.96 -2.52
N LEU A 180 -1.56 -11.12 -1.68
CA LEU A 180 -2.58 -12.15 -1.80
C LEU A 180 -3.94 -11.53 -1.48
N SER A 181 -4.90 -11.74 -2.37
CA SER A 181 -6.30 -11.33 -2.15
C SER A 181 -7.21 -12.53 -2.38
N VAL A 182 -8.12 -12.75 -1.46
CA VAL A 182 -9.13 -13.81 -1.54
C VAL A 182 -10.49 -13.20 -1.21
N GLY A 183 -11.47 -13.39 -2.08
CA GLY A 183 -12.76 -12.75 -1.87
C GLY A 183 -13.92 -13.46 -2.55
N TYR A 184 -15.11 -13.08 -2.10
CA TYR A 184 -16.36 -13.46 -2.69
C TYR A 184 -17.28 -12.24 -2.78
N ASP A 185 -17.88 -12.03 -3.96
CA ASP A 185 -18.74 -10.88 -4.26
C ASP A 185 -18.00 -9.55 -4.00
N VAL A 186 -18.50 -8.68 -3.14
CA VAL A 186 -17.93 -7.37 -2.82
C VAL A 186 -16.76 -7.46 -1.84
N PHE A 187 -16.75 -8.48 -0.97
CA PHE A 187 -15.77 -8.59 0.10
C PHE A 187 -14.53 -9.34 -0.33
N THR A 188 -13.39 -8.69 -0.24
CA THR A 188 -12.11 -9.30 -0.56
C THR A 188 -11.10 -9.00 0.56
N ALA A 189 -10.64 -10.05 1.23
CA ALA A 189 -9.53 -9.96 2.16
C ALA A 189 -8.22 -9.79 1.38
N HIS A 190 -7.36 -8.90 1.84
CA HIS A 190 -6.08 -8.60 1.22
C HIS A 190 -4.95 -8.69 2.23
N MET A 191 -3.85 -9.28 1.81
CA MET A 191 -2.60 -9.34 2.56
C MET A 191 -1.46 -8.84 1.69
N TYR A 192 -0.60 -8.01 2.27
CA TYR A 192 0.70 -7.63 1.72
C TYR A 192 1.80 -8.06 2.69
N TYR A 193 2.84 -8.69 2.17
CA TYR A 193 4.01 -9.13 2.92
C TYR A 193 5.26 -8.48 2.35
N GLY A 194 5.85 -7.54 3.09
CA GLY A 194 7.04 -6.80 2.69
C GLY A 194 8.28 -7.70 2.68
N LEU A 195 9.03 -7.67 1.59
CA LEU A 195 10.30 -8.38 1.43
C LEU A 195 11.51 -7.48 1.73
N THR A 196 11.35 -6.19 1.48
CA THR A 196 12.40 -5.18 1.66
C THR A 196 12.24 -4.49 3.01
N PRO A 197 13.31 -4.28 3.79
CA PRO A 197 13.27 -3.46 4.99
C PRO A 197 12.84 -2.02 4.70
N MET A 198 12.16 -1.37 5.66
CA MET A 198 11.78 0.04 5.53
C MET A 198 12.98 0.99 5.62
N LEU A 199 13.94 0.63 6.45
CA LEU A 199 15.18 1.39 6.66
C LEU A 199 16.36 0.62 6.05
N LYS A 200 17.36 1.33 5.59
CA LYS A 200 18.58 0.77 5.01
C LYS A 200 19.79 1.19 5.82
N ASP A 201 20.75 0.27 5.93
CA ASP A 201 22.05 0.49 6.59
C ASP A 201 21.88 1.10 8.00
N THR A 202 20.96 0.54 8.79
CA THR A 202 20.61 1.06 10.11
C THR A 202 20.80 0.00 11.18
N MET A 203 21.39 0.40 12.30
CA MET A 203 21.70 -0.48 13.41
C MET A 203 21.14 0.09 14.72
N LEU A 204 20.68 -0.79 15.60
CA LEU A 204 20.39 -0.51 17.00
C LEU A 204 21.47 -1.18 17.84
N GLY A 205 22.48 -0.43 18.24
CA GLY A 205 23.70 -1.00 18.84
C GLY A 205 24.43 -1.90 17.82
N THR A 206 24.44 -3.22 18.05
CA THR A 206 25.04 -4.23 17.18
C THR A 206 24.04 -5.00 16.33
N THR A 207 22.73 -4.68 16.41
CA THR A 207 21.64 -5.42 15.75
C THR A 207 21.11 -4.59 14.57
N ASP A 208 20.99 -5.22 13.41
CA ASP A 208 20.38 -4.59 12.23
C ASP A 208 18.90 -4.30 12.46
N ILE A 209 18.43 -3.14 12.02
CA ILE A 209 17.02 -2.79 11.99
C ILE A 209 16.43 -3.22 10.64
N ALA A 210 16.03 -4.48 10.52
CA ALA A 210 15.48 -5.06 9.30
C ALA A 210 13.96 -5.03 9.24
N SER A 211 13.33 -4.10 9.93
CA SER A 211 11.86 -4.02 10.07
C SER A 211 11.17 -3.92 8.70
N LYS A 212 10.21 -4.81 8.48
CA LYS A 212 9.41 -4.90 7.26
C LYS A 212 7.93 -4.72 7.60
N THR A 213 7.13 -4.32 6.62
CA THR A 213 5.70 -4.08 6.80
C THR A 213 4.88 -5.29 6.35
N MET A 214 3.94 -5.72 7.19
CA MET A 214 2.84 -6.61 6.83
C MET A 214 1.54 -5.82 6.93
N ARG A 215 0.67 -5.94 5.92
CA ARG A 215 -0.64 -5.29 5.90
C ARG A 215 -1.71 -6.35 5.71
N ILE A 216 -2.76 -6.32 6.51
CA ILE A 216 -3.92 -7.21 6.40
C ILE A 216 -5.17 -6.34 6.42
N GLY A 217 -6.07 -6.52 5.45
CA GLY A 217 -7.22 -5.64 5.35
C GLY A 217 -8.28 -6.10 4.36
N LEU A 218 -9.13 -5.16 4.00
CA LEU A 218 -10.18 -5.34 3.01
C LEU A 218 -9.90 -4.47 1.79
N ILE A 219 -9.94 -5.08 0.62
CA ILE A 219 -9.84 -4.38 -0.66
C ILE A 219 -11.19 -4.44 -1.38
N PHE A 220 -11.62 -3.29 -1.88
CA PHE A 220 -12.85 -3.12 -2.65
C PHE A 220 -12.47 -2.74 -4.08
N TYR A 221 -13.01 -3.48 -5.03
CA TYR A 221 -12.84 -3.22 -6.45
C TYR A 221 -14.13 -2.60 -7.00
N LEU A 222 -13.99 -1.42 -7.60
CA LEU A 222 -15.07 -0.70 -8.28
C LEU A 222 -14.82 -0.73 -9.78
N LEU A 223 -15.82 -1.09 -10.55
CA LEU A 223 -15.82 -1.10 -12.00
C LEU A 223 -16.12 0.29 -12.58
#